data_2d2b0c9e1a6c87acbeb3890131473aac
#
_entry.id   2d2b0c9e1a6c87acbeb3890131473aac
#
_cell.length_a   1.000
_cell.length_b   1.000
_cell.length_c   1.000
_cell.angle_alpha   90.00
_cell.angle_beta   90.00
_cell.angle_gamma   90.00
#
_symmetry.space_group_name_H-M   'P 1'
#
loop_
_entity.id
_entity.type
_entity.pdbx_description
1 polymer ?
#
loop_
_entity_poly.entity_id
_entity_poly.type
_entity_poly.pdbx_seq_one_letter_code
_entity_poly.pdbx_strand_id
1 'polypeptide(L)'
;PDEGTADVMEWAAFYGQRRGYPYWKAFTTGKPNTLGGIPHDTYGMTTRSVHEYVVGTLDRLGIDESTVTKLQTGGPDGDLGSNEILISKDSTIGIVDGSGTLMDPNGIDREEMTRLANERLMVEHFDKSKLSSDGALVLVNDTDVKLPDGNVIDNGLTFRNNFHMSKYAKADLFVPCGGRPESINAGNVKDLFDENGNCIFKYIVEGANLFITEDARATLEQQGVILFKDASTNKGGVTSSSMEVLAALCMTDEEHSELMQVKDGKFPDFYNRYVEEVIEIIEENARLEFGCLWAEHERTGEQRAVLTDILSTKINDLNVDVQNSSLWNNMEIRKAV
;
A
#
# COMPACT_ATOMS: atom_id res chain seq x y z
N PRO A 1 -10.04 4.12 8.32
CA PRO A 1 -9.50 5.36 7.81
C PRO A 1 -8.40 5.80 8.74
N ASP A 2 -7.15 5.67 8.27
CA ASP A 2 -5.99 5.91 9.12
C ASP A 2 -5.52 7.36 8.98
N GLU A 3 -5.77 7.97 7.84
CA GLU A 3 -5.42 9.37 7.59
C GLU A 3 -6.32 10.35 8.36
N GLY A 4 -5.67 11.32 9.00
CA GLY A 4 -6.34 12.38 9.75
C GLY A 4 -7.07 11.94 11.02
N THR A 5 -6.87 10.71 11.48
CA THR A 5 -7.55 10.16 12.66
C THR A 5 -6.68 10.08 13.91
N ALA A 6 -5.39 10.46 13.83
CA ALA A 6 -4.45 10.39 14.96
C ALA A 6 -4.98 11.09 16.21
N ASP A 7 -5.49 12.32 16.08
CA ASP A 7 -6.04 13.10 17.20
C ASP A 7 -7.26 12.43 17.83
N VAL A 8 -8.11 11.81 17.02
CA VAL A 8 -9.30 11.08 17.50
C VAL A 8 -8.88 9.81 18.24
N MET A 9 -7.88 9.09 17.75
CA MET A 9 -7.32 7.90 18.43
C MET A 9 -6.68 8.29 19.76
N GLU A 10 -5.92 9.37 19.78
CA GLU A 10 -5.30 9.91 20.98
C GLU A 10 -6.38 10.30 22.02
N TRP A 11 -7.39 11.07 21.59
CA TRP A 11 -8.50 11.41 22.45
C TRP A 11 -9.22 10.17 23.01
N ALA A 12 -9.50 9.18 22.16
CA ALA A 12 -10.18 7.95 22.56
C ALA A 12 -9.36 7.15 23.58
N ALA A 13 -8.06 7.02 23.38
CA ALA A 13 -7.16 6.34 24.31
C ALA A 13 -7.12 7.03 25.68
N PHE A 14 -6.92 8.34 25.72
CA PHE A 14 -6.96 9.12 26.97
C PHE A 14 -8.31 9.07 27.67
N TYR A 15 -9.40 9.12 26.92
CA TYR A 15 -10.74 9.02 27.48
C TYR A 15 -10.96 7.64 28.12
N GLY A 16 -10.54 6.57 27.44
CA GLY A 16 -10.56 5.20 27.98
C GLY A 16 -9.75 5.08 29.26
N GLN A 17 -8.52 5.61 29.28
CA GLN A 17 -7.65 5.61 30.46
C GLN A 17 -8.29 6.33 31.63
N ARG A 18 -8.82 7.54 31.44
CA ARG A 18 -9.50 8.33 32.49
C ARG A 18 -10.75 7.65 33.05
N ARG A 19 -11.40 6.81 32.24
CA ARG A 19 -12.57 6.02 32.66
C ARG A 19 -12.19 4.70 33.34
N GLY A 20 -10.89 4.39 33.47
CA GLY A 20 -10.41 3.15 34.06
C GLY A 20 -10.62 1.93 33.16
N TYR A 21 -10.69 2.12 31.83
CA TYR A 21 -10.78 1.00 30.91
C TYR A 21 -9.43 0.24 30.88
N PRO A 22 -9.39 -1.04 31.24
CA PRO A 22 -8.12 -1.74 31.45
C PRO A 22 -7.31 -1.97 30.17
N TYR A 23 -7.98 -1.92 29.00
CA TYR A 23 -7.34 -2.14 27.69
C TYR A 23 -7.22 -0.84 26.88
N TRP A 24 -7.15 0.31 27.57
CA TRP A 24 -7.08 1.62 26.90
C TRP A 24 -5.89 1.76 25.92
N LYS A 25 -4.81 1.00 26.15
CA LYS A 25 -3.63 0.97 25.28
C LYS A 25 -3.83 0.15 24.00
N ALA A 26 -4.81 -0.76 23.97
CA ALA A 26 -4.92 -1.81 22.97
C ALA A 26 -6.16 -1.72 22.07
N PHE A 27 -7.15 -0.87 22.37
CA PHE A 27 -8.40 -0.86 21.59
C PHE A 27 -8.37 0.00 20.31
N THR A 28 -7.32 0.79 20.12
CA THR A 28 -7.00 1.48 18.87
C THR A 28 -5.57 1.18 18.47
N THR A 29 -5.27 1.15 17.17
CA THR A 29 -3.95 0.85 16.63
C THR A 29 -3.54 1.87 15.58
N GLY A 30 -2.23 1.96 15.27
CA GLY A 30 -1.69 3.05 14.47
C GLY A 30 -1.68 4.39 15.25
N LYS A 31 -1.70 4.31 16.59
CA LYS A 31 -1.66 5.49 17.46
C LYS A 31 -0.35 6.26 17.30
N PRO A 32 -0.35 7.56 17.65
CA PRO A 32 0.89 8.32 17.77
C PRO A 32 1.89 7.64 18.71
N ASN A 33 3.17 7.78 18.41
CA ASN A 33 4.27 7.23 19.21
C ASN A 33 4.32 7.80 20.64
N THR A 34 3.78 8.99 20.87
CA THR A 34 3.58 9.59 22.20
C THR A 34 2.68 8.75 23.10
N LEU A 35 1.80 7.92 22.52
CA LEU A 35 0.97 6.93 23.20
C LEU A 35 1.55 5.51 23.16
N GLY A 36 2.78 5.34 22.70
CA GLY A 36 3.40 4.04 22.51
C GLY A 36 2.82 3.26 21.32
N GLY A 37 2.17 3.95 20.39
CA GLY A 37 1.67 3.37 19.15
C GLY A 37 2.73 3.32 18.06
N ILE A 38 2.40 2.64 16.96
CA ILE A 38 3.24 2.55 15.78
C ILE A 38 2.50 3.24 14.62
N PRO A 39 2.73 4.53 14.36
CA PRO A 39 2.04 5.25 13.28
C PRO A 39 2.38 4.64 11.93
N HIS A 40 1.37 4.12 11.22
CA HIS A 40 1.57 3.37 9.98
C HIS A 40 2.17 4.24 8.87
N ASP A 41 1.72 5.47 8.77
CA ASP A 41 2.16 6.46 7.79
C ASP A 41 3.63 6.86 7.97
N THR A 42 4.08 6.98 9.22
CA THR A 42 5.45 7.37 9.55
C THR A 42 6.47 6.31 9.15
N TYR A 43 6.10 5.03 9.30
CA TYR A 43 7.00 3.90 9.05
C TYR A 43 6.71 3.17 7.74
N GLY A 44 5.66 3.58 7.02
CA GLY A 44 5.26 2.98 5.75
C GLY A 44 4.86 1.50 5.89
N MET A 45 4.19 1.13 6.98
CA MET A 45 3.93 -0.27 7.32
C MET A 45 3.18 -1.01 6.21
N THR A 46 2.16 -0.40 5.62
CA THR A 46 1.42 -0.98 4.50
C THR A 46 2.26 -1.03 3.23
N THR A 47 2.98 0.05 2.93
CA THR A 47 3.82 0.15 1.74
C THR A 47 4.91 -0.92 1.71
N ARG A 48 5.55 -1.22 2.84
CA ARG A 48 6.60 -2.24 2.92
C ARG A 48 6.10 -3.60 2.44
N SER A 49 4.89 -3.98 2.84
CA SER A 49 4.26 -5.21 2.36
C SER A 49 3.97 -5.13 0.84
N VAL A 50 3.38 -4.03 0.36
CA VAL A 50 3.07 -3.84 -1.08
C VAL A 50 4.35 -3.89 -1.92
N HIS A 51 5.39 -3.18 -1.48
CA HIS A 51 6.64 -3.07 -2.23
C HIS A 51 7.39 -4.41 -2.33
N GLU A 52 7.30 -5.28 -1.33
CA GLU A 52 7.86 -6.65 -1.39
C GLU A 52 7.22 -7.46 -2.55
N TYR A 53 5.95 -7.26 -2.88
CA TYR A 53 5.33 -7.89 -4.04
C TYR A 53 5.81 -7.28 -5.37
N VAL A 54 6.10 -5.98 -5.39
CA VAL A 54 6.71 -5.33 -6.56
C VAL A 54 8.10 -5.91 -6.80
N VAL A 55 8.98 -5.84 -5.80
CA VAL A 55 10.35 -6.34 -5.89
C VAL A 55 10.36 -7.83 -6.19
N GLY A 56 9.56 -8.62 -5.48
CA GLY A 56 9.45 -10.06 -5.71
C GLY A 56 9.04 -10.41 -7.15
N THR A 57 8.11 -9.65 -7.74
CA THR A 57 7.69 -9.84 -9.14
C THR A 57 8.84 -9.54 -10.10
N LEU A 58 9.51 -8.42 -9.93
CA LEU A 58 10.61 -7.99 -10.79
C LEU A 58 11.81 -8.92 -10.68
N ASP A 59 12.17 -9.35 -9.47
CA ASP A 59 13.26 -10.29 -9.21
C ASP A 59 13.01 -11.66 -9.89
N ARG A 60 11.78 -12.18 -9.80
CA ARG A 60 11.40 -13.43 -10.47
C ARG A 60 11.53 -13.35 -12.00
N LEU A 61 11.35 -12.16 -12.55
CA LEU A 61 11.46 -11.91 -13.99
C LEU A 61 12.87 -11.46 -14.42
N GLY A 62 13.79 -11.23 -13.47
CA GLY A 62 15.14 -10.73 -13.73
C GLY A 62 15.15 -9.28 -14.23
N ILE A 63 14.23 -8.45 -13.76
CA ILE A 63 14.05 -7.06 -14.19
C ILE A 63 14.56 -6.13 -13.08
N ASP A 64 15.40 -5.16 -13.44
CA ASP A 64 15.83 -4.11 -12.53
C ASP A 64 14.69 -3.08 -12.39
N GLU A 65 14.28 -2.80 -11.15
CA GLU A 65 13.20 -1.86 -10.84
C GLU A 65 13.43 -0.48 -11.48
N SER A 66 14.68 0.00 -11.53
CA SER A 66 15.01 1.32 -12.10
C SER A 66 14.71 1.44 -13.61
N THR A 67 14.50 0.30 -14.29
CA THR A 67 14.17 0.26 -15.72
C THR A 67 12.66 0.19 -15.99
N VAL A 68 11.86 0.10 -14.93
CA VAL A 68 10.40 -0.09 -15.01
C VAL A 68 9.70 1.27 -14.97
N THR A 69 8.74 1.47 -15.88
CA THR A 69 7.83 2.60 -15.79
C THR A 69 6.66 2.29 -14.87
N LYS A 70 6.28 3.25 -14.01
CA LYS A 70 5.19 3.05 -13.05
C LYS A 70 4.10 4.12 -13.17
N LEU A 71 2.85 3.66 -13.10
CA LEU A 71 1.69 4.48 -12.75
C LEU A 71 1.32 4.26 -11.28
N GLN A 72 1.01 5.33 -10.57
CA GLN A 72 0.51 5.30 -9.20
C GLN A 72 -0.79 6.11 -9.08
N THR A 73 -1.82 5.55 -8.43
CA THR A 73 -2.96 6.32 -7.91
C THR A 73 -2.84 6.42 -6.38
N GLY A 74 -3.30 7.52 -5.81
CA GLY A 74 -2.95 7.90 -4.44
C GLY A 74 -1.66 8.72 -4.42
N GLY A 75 -1.77 9.94 -3.96
CA GLY A 75 -0.75 10.97 -4.09
C GLY A 75 0.32 10.95 -3.00
N PRO A 76 1.27 11.89 -3.10
CA PRO A 76 2.31 12.06 -2.12
C PRO A 76 1.82 12.63 -0.77
N ASP A 77 0.55 13.04 -0.69
CA ASP A 77 -0.14 13.45 0.54
C ASP A 77 -0.66 12.27 1.37
N GLY A 78 -0.95 11.14 0.71
CA GLY A 78 -1.49 9.94 1.34
C GLY A 78 -0.43 9.04 1.98
N ASP A 79 -0.82 8.21 2.95
CA ASP A 79 0.06 7.27 3.64
C ASP A 79 0.78 6.34 2.65
N LEU A 80 0.01 5.52 1.94
CA LEU A 80 0.59 4.53 1.03
C LEU A 80 1.31 5.20 -0.16
N GLY A 81 0.71 6.24 -0.73
CA GLY A 81 1.25 6.92 -1.90
C GLY A 81 2.57 7.62 -1.65
N SER A 82 2.71 8.32 -0.51
CA SER A 82 3.97 8.99 -0.16
C SER A 82 5.09 7.97 0.13
N ASN A 83 4.78 6.94 0.92
CA ASN A 83 5.76 5.92 1.28
C ASN A 83 6.20 5.10 0.05
N GLU A 84 5.30 4.83 -0.91
CA GLU A 84 5.65 4.17 -2.17
C GLU A 84 6.62 5.05 -3.00
N ILE A 85 6.40 6.35 -3.08
CA ILE A 85 7.34 7.28 -3.72
C ILE A 85 8.72 7.25 -3.05
N LEU A 86 8.77 7.17 -1.72
CA LEU A 86 10.02 7.20 -0.96
C LEU A 86 10.83 5.90 -1.06
N ILE A 87 10.17 4.75 -1.13
CA ILE A 87 10.85 3.44 -1.13
C ILE A 87 11.19 2.94 -2.53
N SER A 88 10.37 3.24 -3.53
CA SER A 88 10.50 2.71 -4.90
C SER A 88 11.65 3.35 -5.67
N LYS A 89 12.19 2.61 -6.67
CA LYS A 89 13.30 3.05 -7.53
C LYS A 89 12.91 3.17 -9.00
N ASP A 90 11.65 2.87 -9.31
CA ASP A 90 11.12 2.91 -10.67
C ASP A 90 11.13 4.31 -11.31
N SER A 91 10.82 4.37 -12.60
CA SER A 91 10.53 5.60 -13.32
C SER A 91 9.02 5.86 -13.27
N THR A 92 8.54 6.58 -12.25
CA THR A 92 7.13 6.94 -12.14
C THR A 92 6.75 7.93 -13.24
N ILE A 93 5.80 7.57 -14.10
CA ILE A 93 5.34 8.39 -15.23
C ILE A 93 4.00 9.08 -14.98
N GLY A 94 3.27 8.68 -13.95
CA GLY A 94 1.98 9.27 -13.61
C GLY A 94 1.63 9.11 -12.15
N ILE A 95 1.09 10.17 -11.55
CA ILE A 95 0.52 10.18 -10.20
C ILE A 95 -0.85 10.83 -10.27
N VAL A 96 -1.85 10.18 -9.65
CA VAL A 96 -3.23 10.68 -9.57
C VAL A 96 -3.62 10.80 -8.11
N ASP A 97 -4.02 12.02 -7.69
CA ASP A 97 -4.48 12.26 -6.33
C ASP A 97 -5.78 13.10 -6.27
N GLY A 98 -6.10 13.62 -5.09
CA GLY A 98 -7.29 14.43 -4.86
C GLY A 98 -7.32 15.73 -5.64
N SER A 99 -6.16 16.34 -5.91
CA SER A 99 -6.01 17.63 -6.57
C SER A 99 -5.95 17.54 -8.10
N GLY A 100 -5.47 16.40 -8.65
CA GLY A 100 -5.31 16.29 -10.08
C GLY A 100 -4.55 15.06 -10.56
N THR A 101 -3.95 15.23 -11.73
CA THR A 101 -3.13 14.26 -12.44
C THR A 101 -1.81 14.90 -12.84
N LEU A 102 -0.72 14.38 -12.34
CA LEU A 102 0.63 14.69 -12.75
C LEU A 102 1.11 13.56 -13.67
N MET A 103 1.57 13.88 -14.86
CA MET A 103 2.11 12.91 -15.81
C MET A 103 3.35 13.44 -16.50
N ASP A 104 4.32 12.57 -16.70
CA ASP A 104 5.49 12.82 -17.53
C ASP A 104 5.98 11.49 -18.11
N PRO A 105 5.82 11.26 -19.42
CA PRO A 105 6.22 10.00 -20.06
C PRO A 105 7.73 9.73 -20.01
N ASN A 106 8.54 10.76 -19.74
CA ASN A 106 9.99 10.65 -19.59
C ASN A 106 10.41 10.35 -18.14
N GLY A 107 9.45 10.20 -17.23
CA GLY A 107 9.64 10.04 -15.79
C GLY A 107 9.51 11.37 -15.06
N ILE A 108 8.68 11.40 -14.03
CA ILE A 108 8.49 12.56 -13.14
C ILE A 108 9.77 12.78 -12.32
N ASP A 109 10.17 14.03 -12.14
CA ASP A 109 11.36 14.38 -11.35
C ASP A 109 11.30 13.78 -9.94
N ARG A 110 12.24 12.87 -9.65
CA ARG A 110 12.23 12.10 -8.40
C ARG A 110 12.50 12.95 -7.16
N GLU A 111 13.35 13.97 -7.29
CA GLU A 111 13.67 14.85 -6.15
C GLU A 111 12.43 15.65 -5.75
N GLU A 112 11.69 16.13 -6.73
CA GLU A 112 10.46 16.88 -6.49
C GLU A 112 9.34 15.98 -5.95
N MET A 113 9.18 14.76 -6.47
CA MET A 113 8.26 13.78 -5.89
C MET A 113 8.62 13.47 -4.43
N THR A 114 9.91 13.28 -4.14
CA THR A 114 10.41 13.04 -2.77
C THR A 114 10.11 14.22 -1.85
N ARG A 115 10.25 15.46 -2.33
CA ARG A 115 9.87 16.65 -1.57
C ARG A 115 8.40 16.65 -1.22
N LEU A 116 7.53 16.42 -2.23
CA LEU A 116 6.07 16.36 -2.00
C LEU A 116 5.71 15.27 -1.00
N ALA A 117 6.30 14.08 -1.12
CA ALA A 117 6.03 12.95 -0.22
C ALA A 117 6.46 13.23 1.22
N ASN A 118 7.64 13.85 1.43
CA ASN A 118 8.10 14.23 2.76
C ASN A 118 7.27 15.34 3.39
N GLU A 119 6.78 16.28 2.58
CA GLU A 119 5.96 17.40 3.03
C GLU A 119 4.45 17.06 3.05
N ARG A 120 4.07 15.86 2.61
CA ARG A 120 2.67 15.42 2.51
C ARG A 120 1.80 16.37 1.70
N LEU A 121 2.30 16.79 0.55
CA LEU A 121 1.64 17.72 -0.35
C LEU A 121 1.07 17.00 -1.57
N MET A 122 -0.12 17.40 -2.01
CA MET A 122 -0.75 16.91 -3.24
C MET A 122 0.02 17.36 -4.49
N VAL A 123 -0.22 16.71 -5.62
CA VAL A 123 0.45 16.99 -6.90
C VAL A 123 0.24 18.42 -7.40
N GLU A 124 -0.79 19.15 -6.95
CA GLU A 124 -0.99 20.55 -7.29
C GLU A 124 0.18 21.46 -6.87
N HIS A 125 0.97 21.02 -5.88
CA HIS A 125 2.16 21.72 -5.38
C HIS A 125 3.45 21.34 -6.12
N PHE A 126 3.35 20.53 -7.17
CA PHE A 126 4.51 20.14 -7.98
C PHE A 126 5.10 21.35 -8.73
N ASP A 127 6.42 21.49 -8.68
CA ASP A 127 7.12 22.53 -9.45
C ASP A 127 7.09 22.21 -10.96
N LYS A 128 6.20 22.88 -11.68
CA LYS A 128 6.00 22.66 -13.13
C LYS A 128 7.27 22.87 -13.97
N SER A 129 8.26 23.59 -13.44
CA SER A 129 9.56 23.78 -14.13
C SER A 129 10.38 22.48 -14.20
N LYS A 130 10.04 21.49 -13.40
CA LYS A 130 10.65 20.15 -13.36
C LYS A 130 10.00 19.16 -14.36
N LEU A 131 8.89 19.53 -15.02
CA LEU A 131 8.31 18.73 -16.08
C LEU A 131 9.18 18.75 -17.34
N SER A 132 9.25 17.60 -18.01
CA SER A 132 9.78 17.56 -19.37
C SER A 132 8.85 18.28 -20.36
N SER A 133 9.29 18.43 -21.61
CA SER A 133 8.46 19.01 -22.68
C SER A 133 7.16 18.23 -22.94
N ASP A 134 7.13 16.96 -22.57
CA ASP A 134 6.01 16.05 -22.80
C ASP A 134 5.16 15.84 -21.53
N GLY A 135 5.61 16.41 -20.40
CA GLY A 135 4.92 16.34 -19.11
C GLY A 135 3.76 17.33 -18.98
N ALA A 136 2.80 17.01 -18.14
CA ALA A 136 1.67 17.88 -17.83
C ALA A 136 1.16 17.66 -16.39
N LEU A 137 0.65 18.75 -15.81
CA LEU A 137 -0.13 18.73 -14.57
C LEU A 137 -1.51 19.30 -14.88
N VAL A 138 -2.54 18.46 -14.74
CA VAL A 138 -3.95 18.81 -14.95
C VAL A 138 -4.67 18.71 -13.61
N LEU A 139 -5.19 19.83 -13.12
CA LEU A 139 -5.91 19.89 -11.85
C LEU A 139 -7.41 19.59 -12.05
N VAL A 140 -8.08 19.16 -10.98
CA VAL A 140 -9.50 18.76 -11.03
C VAL A 140 -10.43 19.91 -11.46
N ASN A 141 -10.04 21.16 -11.20
CA ASN A 141 -10.81 22.35 -11.56
C ASN A 141 -10.45 22.94 -12.93
N ASP A 142 -9.46 22.36 -13.62
CA ASP A 142 -9.02 22.86 -14.91
C ASP A 142 -10.03 22.48 -16.01
N THR A 143 -10.16 23.38 -16.99
CA THR A 143 -10.94 23.17 -18.20
C THR A 143 -10.13 23.57 -19.43
N ASP A 144 -10.38 22.91 -20.55
CA ASP A 144 -9.75 23.20 -21.84
C ASP A 144 -8.22 23.23 -21.81
N VAL A 145 -7.62 22.33 -21.02
CA VAL A 145 -6.15 22.20 -20.90
C VAL A 145 -5.58 21.55 -22.14
N LYS A 146 -4.71 22.26 -22.84
CA LYS A 146 -3.99 21.70 -23.98
C LYS A 146 -2.76 20.94 -23.50
N LEU A 147 -2.73 19.64 -23.80
CA LEU A 147 -1.59 18.77 -23.53
C LEU A 147 -0.46 18.96 -24.56
N PRO A 148 0.77 18.51 -24.24
CA PRO A 148 1.93 18.61 -25.16
C PRO A 148 1.70 17.95 -26.52
N ASP A 149 0.94 16.84 -26.58
CA ASP A 149 0.60 16.14 -27.83
C ASP A 149 -0.50 16.85 -28.67
N GLY A 150 -0.97 18.00 -28.19
CA GLY A 150 -2.00 18.82 -28.85
C GLY A 150 -3.43 18.46 -28.49
N ASN A 151 -3.69 17.38 -27.77
CA ASN A 151 -5.03 17.06 -27.26
C ASN A 151 -5.49 18.07 -26.22
N VAL A 152 -6.79 18.31 -26.16
CA VAL A 152 -7.41 19.20 -25.19
C VAL A 152 -8.20 18.37 -24.18
N ILE A 153 -7.98 18.64 -22.91
CA ILE A 153 -8.73 18.04 -21.78
C ILE A 153 -9.82 19.02 -21.39
N ASP A 154 -11.06 18.72 -21.75
CA ASP A 154 -12.21 19.60 -21.51
C ASP A 154 -12.54 19.73 -20.00
N ASN A 155 -12.26 18.69 -19.22
CA ASN A 155 -12.58 18.65 -17.77
C ASN A 155 -11.55 17.85 -16.98
N GLY A 156 -10.83 18.54 -16.09
CA GLY A 156 -9.76 17.96 -15.27
C GLY A 156 -10.25 16.89 -14.31
N LEU A 157 -11.43 17.05 -13.69
CA LEU A 157 -11.99 16.03 -12.79
C LEU A 157 -12.31 14.74 -13.55
N THR A 158 -12.87 14.82 -14.73
CA THR A 158 -13.15 13.66 -15.58
C THR A 158 -11.85 12.99 -16.01
N PHE A 159 -10.85 13.78 -16.42
CA PHE A 159 -9.52 13.29 -16.78
C PHE A 159 -8.86 12.56 -15.61
N ARG A 160 -8.85 13.19 -14.43
CA ARG A 160 -8.31 12.60 -13.19
C ARG A 160 -8.98 11.27 -12.86
N ASN A 161 -10.30 11.20 -12.92
CA ASN A 161 -11.07 9.99 -12.55
C ASN A 161 -10.83 8.81 -13.51
N ASN A 162 -10.50 9.09 -14.78
CA ASN A 162 -10.32 8.07 -15.81
C ASN A 162 -8.86 7.93 -16.28
N PHE A 163 -7.92 8.63 -15.67
CA PHE A 163 -6.54 8.67 -16.14
C PHE A 163 -5.91 7.27 -16.25
N HIS A 164 -6.12 6.42 -15.25
CA HIS A 164 -5.58 5.06 -15.21
C HIS A 164 -6.10 4.15 -16.34
N MET A 165 -7.14 4.55 -17.07
CA MET A 165 -7.66 3.86 -18.26
C MET A 165 -7.31 4.58 -19.56
N SER A 166 -6.58 5.69 -19.48
CA SER A 166 -6.25 6.50 -20.66
C SER A 166 -4.97 5.99 -21.34
N LYS A 167 -4.79 6.38 -22.61
CA LYS A 167 -3.54 6.10 -23.35
C LYS A 167 -2.29 6.67 -22.69
N TYR A 168 -2.43 7.70 -21.84
CA TYR A 168 -1.33 8.35 -21.11
C TYR A 168 -0.86 7.56 -19.89
N ALA A 169 -1.67 6.61 -19.44
CA ALA A 169 -1.38 5.78 -18.27
C ALA A 169 -0.51 4.55 -18.58
N LYS A 170 -0.19 4.31 -19.87
CA LYS A 170 0.55 3.11 -20.27
C LYS A 170 1.91 3.03 -19.58
N ALA A 171 2.06 2.04 -18.74
CA ALA A 171 3.25 1.78 -17.92
C ALA A 171 3.52 0.27 -17.81
N ASP A 172 4.73 -0.11 -17.37
CA ASP A 172 5.01 -1.52 -17.10
C ASP A 172 4.28 -1.98 -15.83
N LEU A 173 4.33 -1.15 -14.79
CA LEU A 173 3.79 -1.43 -13.45
C LEU A 173 2.68 -0.45 -13.10
N PHE A 174 1.60 -0.95 -12.51
CA PHE A 174 0.57 -0.14 -11.88
C PHE A 174 0.46 -0.50 -10.39
N VAL A 175 0.62 0.52 -9.53
CA VAL A 175 0.46 0.40 -8.08
C VAL A 175 -0.64 1.35 -7.63
N PRO A 176 -1.90 0.89 -7.52
CA PRO A 176 -2.96 1.71 -6.93
C PRO A 176 -2.74 1.83 -5.41
N CYS A 177 -2.22 2.98 -4.95
CA CYS A 177 -2.02 3.32 -3.55
C CYS A 177 -3.22 4.03 -2.92
N GLY A 178 -4.14 4.52 -3.73
CA GLY A 178 -5.37 5.19 -3.33
C GLY A 178 -6.35 5.28 -4.50
N GLY A 179 -7.58 5.64 -4.20
CA GLY A 179 -8.63 5.80 -5.20
C GLY A 179 -9.99 5.34 -4.67
N ARG A 180 -10.97 5.39 -5.54
CA ARG A 180 -12.31 4.90 -5.18
C ARG A 180 -12.39 3.39 -5.32
N PRO A 181 -13.13 2.69 -4.45
CA PRO A 181 -13.45 1.28 -4.68
C PRO A 181 -14.05 1.06 -6.07
N GLU A 182 -13.74 -0.11 -6.66
CA GLU A 182 -14.25 -0.53 -7.96
C GLU A 182 -13.94 0.42 -9.13
N SER A 183 -12.81 1.15 -9.02
CA SER A 183 -12.36 2.03 -10.10
C SER A 183 -12.08 1.27 -11.40
N ILE A 184 -11.63 0.02 -11.30
CA ILE A 184 -11.56 -0.93 -12.41
C ILE A 184 -12.57 -2.06 -12.13
N ASN A 185 -13.52 -2.25 -13.04
CA ASN A 185 -14.62 -3.19 -12.90
C ASN A 185 -14.98 -3.84 -14.25
N ALA A 186 -15.92 -4.78 -14.24
CA ALA A 186 -16.35 -5.49 -15.45
C ALA A 186 -16.84 -4.57 -16.60
N GLY A 187 -17.32 -3.36 -16.26
CA GLY A 187 -17.82 -2.40 -17.25
C GLY A 187 -16.72 -1.65 -17.97
N ASN A 188 -15.54 -1.46 -17.36
CA ASN A 188 -14.47 -0.62 -17.91
C ASN A 188 -13.12 -1.34 -18.08
N VAL A 189 -12.93 -2.56 -17.56
CA VAL A 189 -11.65 -3.28 -17.68
C VAL A 189 -11.16 -3.45 -19.11
N LYS A 190 -12.08 -3.44 -20.09
CA LYS A 190 -11.74 -3.56 -21.51
C LYS A 190 -11.01 -2.34 -22.06
N ASP A 191 -11.18 -1.19 -21.43
CA ASP A 191 -10.51 0.05 -21.81
C ASP A 191 -9.01 0.03 -21.49
N LEU A 192 -8.56 -0.95 -20.70
CA LEU A 192 -7.14 -1.19 -20.41
C LEU A 192 -6.41 -1.95 -21.52
N PHE A 193 -7.10 -2.38 -22.57
CA PHE A 193 -6.49 -3.16 -23.64
C PHE A 193 -6.43 -2.35 -24.94
N ASP A 194 -5.28 -2.44 -25.61
CA ASP A 194 -5.07 -1.86 -26.93
C ASP A 194 -5.80 -2.67 -28.03
N GLU A 195 -5.75 -2.17 -29.28
CA GLU A 195 -6.39 -2.82 -30.44
C GLU A 195 -5.85 -4.24 -30.71
N ASN A 196 -4.67 -4.59 -30.20
CA ASN A 196 -4.06 -5.90 -30.32
C ASN A 196 -4.40 -6.82 -29.12
N GLY A 197 -5.18 -6.33 -28.16
CA GLY A 197 -5.54 -7.05 -26.95
C GLY A 197 -4.47 -7.04 -25.88
N ASN A 198 -3.42 -6.21 -25.99
CA ASN A 198 -2.41 -6.08 -24.94
C ASN A 198 -2.88 -5.09 -23.88
N CYS A 199 -2.77 -5.47 -22.60
CA CYS A 199 -3.02 -4.55 -21.50
C CYS A 199 -1.96 -3.43 -21.48
N ILE A 200 -2.38 -2.22 -21.11
CA ILE A 200 -1.48 -1.07 -20.91
C ILE A 200 -0.53 -1.27 -19.72
N PHE A 201 -0.82 -2.23 -18.83
CA PHE A 201 0.01 -2.64 -17.70
C PHE A 201 0.44 -4.11 -17.84
N LYS A 202 1.71 -4.40 -17.55
CA LYS A 202 2.23 -5.77 -17.48
C LYS A 202 2.06 -6.37 -16.08
N TYR A 203 2.25 -5.51 -15.07
CA TYR A 203 2.25 -5.87 -13.66
C TYR A 203 1.30 -4.95 -12.90
N ILE A 204 0.49 -5.53 -12.00
CA ILE A 204 -0.40 -4.78 -11.10
C ILE A 204 -0.19 -5.32 -9.69
N VAL A 205 0.15 -4.43 -8.76
CA VAL A 205 0.26 -4.74 -7.33
C VAL A 205 -0.67 -3.80 -6.57
N GLU A 206 -1.78 -4.32 -6.07
CA GLU A 206 -2.83 -3.51 -5.47
C GLU A 206 -2.48 -3.14 -4.02
N GLY A 207 -2.26 -1.86 -3.74
CA GLY A 207 -2.13 -1.33 -2.39
C GLY A 207 -3.47 -0.88 -1.80
N ALA A 208 -4.26 -0.17 -2.59
CA ALA A 208 -5.58 0.32 -2.17
C ALA A 208 -6.63 -0.80 -2.11
N ASN A 209 -7.41 -0.80 -1.05
CA ASN A 209 -8.50 -1.77 -0.88
C ASN A 209 -9.57 -1.62 -1.96
N LEU A 210 -9.98 -2.77 -2.53
CA LEU A 210 -11.12 -2.89 -3.44
C LEU A 210 -11.02 -2.04 -4.73
N PHE A 211 -9.81 -1.65 -5.16
CA PHE A 211 -9.64 -0.81 -6.33
C PHE A 211 -10.09 -1.52 -7.63
N ILE A 212 -9.83 -2.83 -7.72
CA ILE A 212 -10.20 -3.68 -8.86
C ILE A 212 -11.22 -4.72 -8.39
N THR A 213 -12.31 -4.93 -9.15
CA THR A 213 -13.29 -5.97 -8.85
C THR A 213 -12.77 -7.36 -9.21
N GLU A 214 -13.32 -8.42 -8.59
CA GLU A 214 -12.91 -9.81 -8.85
C GLU A 214 -13.04 -10.19 -10.34
N ASP A 215 -14.14 -9.81 -11.00
CA ASP A 215 -14.36 -10.09 -12.44
C ASP A 215 -13.31 -9.37 -13.31
N ALA A 216 -12.91 -8.17 -12.92
CA ALA A 216 -11.88 -7.42 -13.63
C ALA A 216 -10.49 -8.04 -13.41
N ARG A 217 -10.15 -8.47 -12.18
CA ARG A 217 -8.91 -9.23 -11.88
C ARG A 217 -8.82 -10.49 -12.73
N ALA A 218 -9.92 -11.26 -12.75
CA ALA A 218 -10.00 -12.47 -13.57
C ALA A 218 -9.74 -12.18 -15.05
N THR A 219 -10.31 -11.11 -15.59
CA THR A 219 -10.11 -10.68 -16.98
C THR A 219 -8.65 -10.30 -17.24
N LEU A 220 -8.03 -9.51 -16.35
CA LEU A 220 -6.64 -9.08 -16.48
C LEU A 220 -5.66 -10.26 -16.45
N GLU A 221 -5.81 -11.18 -15.50
CA GLU A 221 -4.93 -12.35 -15.40
C GLU A 221 -5.12 -13.32 -16.58
N GLN A 222 -6.35 -13.48 -17.11
CA GLN A 222 -6.61 -14.28 -18.33
C GLN A 222 -5.89 -13.71 -19.57
N GLN A 223 -5.64 -12.42 -19.59
CA GLN A 223 -4.89 -11.75 -20.66
C GLN A 223 -3.38 -11.65 -20.37
N GLY A 224 -2.90 -12.35 -19.34
CA GLY A 224 -1.48 -12.48 -19.04
C GLY A 224 -0.90 -11.38 -18.15
N VAL A 225 -1.71 -10.52 -17.56
CA VAL A 225 -1.25 -9.55 -16.57
C VAL A 225 -0.84 -10.28 -15.30
N ILE A 226 0.34 -9.99 -14.77
CA ILE A 226 0.76 -10.47 -13.46
C ILE A 226 0.13 -9.56 -12.40
N LEU A 227 -0.85 -10.08 -11.67
CA LEU A 227 -1.63 -9.31 -10.72
C LEU A 227 -1.56 -9.94 -9.33
N PHE A 228 -1.33 -9.10 -8.31
CA PHE A 228 -1.48 -9.44 -6.90
C PHE A 228 -2.51 -8.53 -6.26
N LYS A 229 -3.54 -9.14 -5.65
CA LYS A 229 -4.66 -8.40 -5.09
C LYS A 229 -4.36 -7.83 -3.70
N ASP A 230 -5.10 -6.79 -3.33
CA ASP A 230 -5.02 -6.05 -2.09
C ASP A 230 -4.99 -6.94 -0.83
N ALA A 231 -5.83 -7.97 -0.77
CA ALA A 231 -5.94 -8.87 0.38
C ALA A 231 -4.64 -9.62 0.72
N SER A 232 -3.70 -9.75 -0.23
CA SER A 232 -2.35 -10.28 0.01
C SER A 232 -1.32 -9.18 0.24
N THR A 233 -1.33 -8.16 -0.60
CA THR A 233 -0.23 -7.19 -0.70
C THR A 233 -0.20 -6.19 0.45
N ASN A 234 -1.36 -5.76 0.98
CA ASN A 234 -1.44 -4.64 1.92
C ASN A 234 -1.60 -5.05 3.40
N LYS A 235 -1.17 -6.25 3.76
CA LYS A 235 -1.27 -6.79 5.13
C LYS A 235 -0.35 -6.11 6.15
N GLY A 236 0.60 -5.28 5.72
CA GLY A 236 1.58 -4.65 6.60
C GLY A 236 0.95 -3.84 7.72
N GLY A 237 -0.08 -3.03 7.42
CA GLY A 237 -0.81 -2.26 8.42
C GLY A 237 -1.49 -3.14 9.48
N VAL A 238 -2.14 -4.23 9.07
CA VAL A 238 -2.81 -5.16 9.99
C VAL A 238 -1.78 -5.91 10.86
N THR A 239 -0.66 -6.30 10.29
CA THR A 239 0.45 -6.94 11.04
C THR A 239 1.00 -5.99 12.10
N SER A 240 1.30 -4.74 11.74
CA SER A 240 1.73 -3.70 12.67
C SER A 240 0.72 -3.48 13.80
N SER A 241 -0.57 -3.39 13.45
CA SER A 241 -1.66 -3.27 14.42
C SER A 241 -1.68 -4.42 15.42
N SER A 242 -1.50 -5.65 14.96
CA SER A 242 -1.48 -6.84 15.82
C SER A 242 -0.31 -6.80 16.79
N MET A 243 0.89 -6.41 16.33
CA MET A 243 2.07 -6.28 17.18
C MET A 243 1.91 -5.14 18.20
N GLU A 244 1.34 -4.00 17.80
CA GLU A 244 1.04 -2.91 18.72
C GLU A 244 0.09 -3.35 19.86
N VAL A 245 -0.96 -4.12 19.53
CA VAL A 245 -1.87 -4.70 20.53
C VAL A 245 -1.14 -5.65 21.45
N LEU A 246 -0.31 -6.55 20.92
CA LEU A 246 0.46 -7.51 21.74
C LEU A 246 1.38 -6.79 22.72
N ALA A 247 2.13 -5.78 22.28
CA ALA A 247 2.98 -4.98 23.17
C ALA A 247 2.14 -4.32 24.29
N ALA A 248 0.99 -3.74 23.93
CA ALA A 248 0.10 -3.10 24.89
C ALA A 248 -0.48 -4.06 25.92
N LEU A 249 -0.76 -5.31 25.55
CA LEU A 249 -1.33 -6.33 26.44
C LEU A 249 -0.27 -7.03 27.31
N CYS A 250 0.97 -7.14 26.82
CA CYS A 250 2.05 -7.82 27.54
C CYS A 250 2.72 -6.96 28.62
N MET A 251 2.49 -5.65 28.63
CA MET A 251 3.15 -4.69 29.54
C MET A 251 2.17 -4.09 30.54
N THR A 252 2.65 -3.82 31.76
CA THR A 252 1.95 -2.94 32.70
C THR A 252 1.86 -1.50 32.12
N ASP A 253 1.10 -0.62 32.75
CA ASP A 253 1.01 0.78 32.31
C ASP A 253 2.33 1.52 32.48
N GLU A 254 3.09 1.21 33.55
CA GLU A 254 4.40 1.76 33.82
C GLU A 254 5.42 1.29 32.80
N GLU A 255 5.52 -0.01 32.52
CA GLU A 255 6.43 -0.59 31.51
C GLU A 255 6.13 -0.04 30.13
N HIS A 256 4.85 0.00 29.73
CA HIS A 256 4.45 0.56 28.45
C HIS A 256 4.82 2.04 28.32
N SER A 257 4.65 2.81 29.40
CA SER A 257 5.02 4.23 29.43
C SER A 257 6.54 4.46 29.35
N GLU A 258 7.33 3.55 29.89
CA GLU A 258 8.80 3.63 29.88
C GLU A 258 9.40 3.14 28.55
N LEU A 259 8.89 2.00 28.04
CA LEU A 259 9.50 1.27 26.93
C LEU A 259 8.93 1.64 25.56
N MET A 260 7.64 2.06 25.49
CA MET A 260 6.95 2.30 24.24
C MET A 260 6.65 3.77 23.95
N GLN A 261 6.43 4.61 24.99
CA GLN A 261 6.03 6.00 24.75
C GLN A 261 7.21 6.91 24.45
N VAL A 262 7.13 7.63 23.34
CA VAL A 262 8.06 8.71 23.01
C VAL A 262 7.71 9.96 23.83
N LYS A 263 8.68 10.47 24.60
CA LYS A 263 8.53 11.63 25.48
C LYS A 263 9.53 12.70 25.10
N ASP A 264 9.06 13.92 24.91
CA ASP A 264 9.90 15.07 24.53
C ASP A 264 10.78 14.79 23.30
N GLY A 265 10.26 14.05 22.33
CA GLY A 265 11.00 13.66 21.11
C GLY A 265 12.09 12.60 21.33
N LYS A 266 12.17 12.02 22.53
CA LYS A 266 13.12 10.94 22.85
C LYS A 266 12.45 9.59 22.68
N PHE A 267 13.02 8.80 21.80
CA PHE A 267 12.60 7.44 21.49
C PHE A 267 13.29 6.46 22.45
N PRO A 268 12.53 5.61 23.19
CA PRO A 268 13.13 4.53 23.93
C PRO A 268 13.87 3.53 23.02
N ASP A 269 15.02 3.00 23.47
CA ASP A 269 15.76 1.99 22.69
C ASP A 269 14.91 0.73 22.40
N PHE A 270 14.05 0.35 23.33
CA PHE A 270 13.12 -0.77 23.12
C PHE A 270 12.14 -0.46 21.98
N TYR A 271 11.54 0.73 21.98
CA TYR A 271 10.60 1.15 20.92
C TYR A 271 11.23 1.06 19.53
N ASN A 272 12.44 1.62 19.36
CA ASN A 272 13.13 1.60 18.08
C ASN A 272 13.36 0.17 17.59
N ARG A 273 13.92 -0.70 18.42
CA ARG A 273 14.14 -2.10 18.08
C ARG A 273 12.84 -2.86 17.81
N TYR A 274 11.80 -2.56 18.58
CA TYR A 274 10.50 -3.20 18.38
C TYR A 274 9.88 -2.82 17.03
N VAL A 275 9.95 -1.54 16.64
CA VAL A 275 9.48 -1.09 15.32
C VAL A 275 10.28 -1.72 14.20
N GLU A 276 11.62 -1.79 14.32
CA GLU A 276 12.48 -2.47 13.35
C GLU A 276 12.09 -3.95 13.18
N GLU A 277 11.87 -4.66 14.27
CA GLU A 277 11.46 -6.07 14.26
C GLU A 277 10.06 -6.26 13.64
N VAL A 278 9.13 -5.34 13.91
CA VAL A 278 7.80 -5.34 13.27
C VAL A 278 7.92 -5.16 11.76
N ILE A 279 8.80 -4.27 11.31
CA ILE A 279 9.08 -4.06 9.88
C ILE A 279 9.63 -5.35 9.25
N GLU A 280 10.63 -5.98 9.88
CA GLU A 280 11.21 -7.23 9.39
C GLU A 280 10.16 -8.34 9.26
N ILE A 281 9.28 -8.48 10.26
CA ILE A 281 8.16 -9.44 10.23
C ILE A 281 7.21 -9.14 9.06
N ILE A 282 6.88 -7.87 8.80
CA ILE A 282 6.00 -7.47 7.70
C ILE A 282 6.62 -7.87 6.36
N GLU A 283 7.87 -7.51 6.15
CA GLU A 283 8.59 -7.78 4.90
C GLU A 283 8.79 -9.29 4.70
N GLU A 284 9.16 -10.03 5.74
CA GLU A 284 9.31 -11.49 5.67
C GLU A 284 7.98 -12.18 5.35
N ASN A 285 6.90 -11.82 6.04
CA ASN A 285 5.57 -12.38 5.76
C ASN A 285 5.12 -12.11 4.33
N ALA A 286 5.37 -10.90 3.82
CA ALA A 286 5.04 -10.54 2.44
C ALA A 286 5.87 -11.38 1.43
N ARG A 287 7.17 -11.55 1.65
CA ARG A 287 8.04 -12.40 0.82
C ARG A 287 7.60 -13.87 0.83
N LEU A 288 7.25 -14.41 1.99
CA LEU A 288 6.80 -15.80 2.12
C LEU A 288 5.46 -16.01 1.40
N GLU A 289 4.50 -15.12 1.58
CA GLU A 289 3.20 -15.21 0.93
C GLU A 289 3.33 -15.03 -0.59
N PHE A 290 4.08 -14.03 -1.05
CA PHE A 290 4.42 -13.85 -2.46
C PHE A 290 5.02 -15.12 -3.06
N GLY A 291 6.04 -15.71 -2.40
CA GLY A 291 6.70 -16.93 -2.86
C GLY A 291 5.73 -18.12 -2.95
N CYS A 292 4.82 -18.24 -2.01
CA CYS A 292 3.77 -19.27 -2.02
C CYS A 292 2.81 -19.08 -3.20
N LEU A 293 2.28 -17.88 -3.40
CA LEU A 293 1.35 -17.56 -4.50
C LEU A 293 2.02 -17.75 -5.87
N TRP A 294 3.28 -17.33 -5.99
CA TRP A 294 4.04 -17.49 -7.23
C TRP A 294 4.25 -18.95 -7.58
N ALA A 295 4.79 -19.74 -6.65
CA ALA A 295 5.05 -21.15 -6.85
C ALA A 295 3.77 -21.96 -7.12
N GLU A 296 2.67 -21.65 -6.45
CA GLU A 296 1.40 -22.34 -6.64
C GLU A 296 0.77 -21.98 -7.99
N HIS A 297 0.90 -20.73 -8.45
CA HIS A 297 0.53 -20.36 -9.82
C HIS A 297 1.34 -21.13 -10.86
N GLU A 298 2.65 -21.19 -10.73
CA GLU A 298 3.51 -21.96 -11.65
C GLU A 298 3.13 -23.45 -11.68
N ARG A 299 2.76 -24.00 -10.54
CA ARG A 299 2.38 -25.42 -10.40
C ARG A 299 1.02 -25.76 -10.99
N THR A 300 0.01 -24.86 -10.84
CA THR A 300 -1.38 -25.15 -11.13
C THR A 300 -1.93 -24.42 -12.35
N GLY A 301 -1.35 -23.30 -12.72
CA GLY A 301 -1.92 -22.36 -13.69
C GLY A 301 -3.11 -21.56 -13.16
N GLU A 302 -3.47 -21.71 -11.86
CA GLU A 302 -4.57 -20.96 -11.25
C GLU A 302 -4.23 -19.48 -11.11
N GLN A 303 -5.22 -18.61 -11.20
CA GLN A 303 -5.07 -17.16 -11.06
C GLN A 303 -4.57 -16.79 -9.66
N ARG A 304 -3.64 -15.82 -9.56
CA ARG A 304 -3.06 -15.38 -8.27
C ARG A 304 -4.10 -14.75 -7.35
N ALA A 305 -5.08 -14.04 -7.91
CA ALA A 305 -6.20 -13.50 -7.15
C ALA A 305 -7.02 -14.61 -6.47
N VAL A 306 -7.30 -15.70 -7.18
CA VAL A 306 -8.00 -16.89 -6.64
C VAL A 306 -7.12 -17.61 -5.61
N LEU A 307 -5.83 -17.77 -5.90
CA LEU A 307 -4.89 -18.39 -4.97
C LEU A 307 -4.77 -17.63 -3.65
N THR A 308 -4.89 -16.31 -3.65
CA THR A 308 -4.97 -15.49 -2.43
C THR A 308 -6.10 -15.95 -1.52
N ASP A 309 -7.31 -16.17 -2.06
CA ASP A 309 -8.46 -16.58 -1.28
C ASP A 309 -8.33 -18.03 -0.80
N ILE A 310 -7.78 -18.90 -1.63
CA ILE A 310 -7.48 -20.30 -1.26
C ILE A 310 -6.48 -20.35 -0.12
N LEU A 311 -5.40 -19.56 -0.21
CA LEU A 311 -4.37 -19.49 0.83
C LEU A 311 -4.93 -18.95 2.13
N SER A 312 -5.72 -17.86 2.07
CA SER A 312 -6.39 -17.28 3.23
C SER A 312 -7.29 -18.29 3.93
N THR A 313 -8.07 -19.06 3.17
CA THR A 313 -8.94 -20.13 3.70
C THR A 313 -8.10 -21.20 4.41
N LYS A 314 -7.02 -21.67 3.78
CA LYS A 314 -6.13 -22.68 4.37
C LYS A 314 -5.46 -22.20 5.66
N ILE A 315 -5.05 -20.94 5.72
CA ILE A 315 -4.46 -20.36 6.93
C ILE A 315 -5.49 -20.33 8.07
N ASN A 316 -6.75 -19.94 7.77
CA ASN A 316 -7.82 -19.91 8.76
C ASN A 316 -8.16 -21.32 9.25
N ASP A 317 -8.26 -22.30 8.36
CA ASP A 317 -8.53 -23.70 8.72
C ASP A 317 -7.40 -24.25 9.60
N LEU A 318 -6.15 -24.02 9.23
CA LEU A 318 -4.99 -24.42 10.03
C LEU A 318 -5.00 -23.75 11.43
N ASN A 319 -5.36 -22.48 11.51
CA ASN A 319 -5.49 -21.78 12.80
C ASN A 319 -6.55 -22.46 13.70
N VAL A 320 -7.70 -22.82 13.13
CA VAL A 320 -8.76 -23.55 13.85
C VAL A 320 -8.25 -24.93 14.30
N ASP A 321 -7.55 -25.66 13.44
CA ASP A 321 -6.98 -26.98 13.76
C ASP A 321 -5.93 -26.87 14.88
N VAL A 322 -5.06 -25.88 14.84
CA VAL A 322 -4.07 -25.61 15.89
C VAL A 322 -4.76 -25.28 17.22
N GLN A 323 -5.78 -24.42 17.20
CA GLN A 323 -6.55 -24.07 18.41
C GLN A 323 -7.25 -25.28 19.05
N ASN A 324 -7.76 -26.20 18.23
CA ASN A 324 -8.45 -27.41 18.69
C ASN A 324 -7.49 -28.58 19.01
N SER A 325 -6.22 -28.43 18.70
CA SER A 325 -5.22 -29.48 18.91
C SER A 325 -4.79 -29.61 20.39
N SER A 326 -4.13 -30.71 20.72
CA SER A 326 -3.50 -30.92 22.03
C SER A 326 -2.17 -30.14 22.22
N LEU A 327 -1.71 -29.41 21.19
CA LEU A 327 -0.46 -28.63 21.24
C LEU A 327 -0.44 -27.64 22.41
N TRP A 328 -1.59 -26.97 22.65
CA TRP A 328 -1.73 -26.02 23.77
C TRP A 328 -1.59 -26.64 25.15
N ASN A 329 -1.81 -27.95 25.27
CA ASN A 329 -1.68 -28.70 26.54
C ASN A 329 -0.26 -29.23 26.79
N ASN A 330 0.62 -29.15 25.76
CA ASN A 330 2.01 -29.59 25.88
C ASN A 330 2.91 -28.42 26.22
N MET A 331 3.36 -28.37 27.47
CA MET A 331 4.20 -27.28 28.01
C MET A 331 5.58 -27.20 27.35
N GLU A 332 6.12 -28.31 26.84
CA GLU A 332 7.43 -28.30 26.17
C GLU A 332 7.31 -27.67 24.78
N ILE A 333 6.25 -28.00 24.03
CA ILE A 333 5.97 -27.39 22.72
C ILE A 333 5.67 -25.89 22.90
N ARG A 334 4.86 -25.51 23.90
CA ARG A 334 4.56 -24.09 24.18
C ARG A 334 5.79 -23.25 24.55
N LYS A 335 6.86 -23.86 25.02
CA LYS A 335 8.13 -23.17 25.34
C LYS A 335 9.07 -23.11 24.12
N ALA A 336 8.84 -23.94 23.10
CA ALA A 336 9.68 -24.02 21.91
C ALA A 336 9.12 -23.18 20.74
N VAL A 337 7.86 -22.77 20.84
CA VAL A 337 7.15 -21.87 19.92
C VAL A 337 6.92 -20.52 20.62
#